data_199bce0eebf07f50578e4de6fc176218
#
_entry.id   199bce0eebf07f50578e4de6fc176218
#
_cell.length_a   1.000
_cell.length_b   1.000
_cell.length_c   1.000
_cell.angle_alpha   90.00
_cell.angle_beta   90.00
_cell.angle_gamma   90.00
#
_symmetry.space_group_name_H-M   'P 1'
#
loop_
_entity.id
_entity.type
_entity.pdbx_description
1 polymer ?
#
loop_
_entity_poly.entity_id
_entity_poly.type
_entity_poly.pdbx_seq_one_letter_code
_entity_poly.pdbx_strand_id
1 'polypeptide(L)'
;MPTERKHREEIVRYGRMLHERGFVAAMDGNLSVLLGEDRILVTPTCLSKGSMHPADMVIVDLEGKRVSGRRNVTSEIGMHLLIYRVRPDVRAIVHAHPPTATGFAAAGMALTEPLVCEVVMGLGCIPLARYGTPGTSELAQTLEPYVPNYDAILMSNHGVVTYGDTLEHAYMKMETVEHFAQIALVTHLLGRQQPLKDFEIEKLLLARSKYFGAKLAASMPMPRVPQKVS
;
A
#
# COMPACT_ATOMS: atom_id res chain seq x y z
N MET A 1 6.45 -20.73 -8.80
CA MET A 1 5.83 -19.84 -7.80
C MET A 1 6.33 -20.24 -6.42
N PRO A 2 6.49 -19.28 -5.47
CA PRO A 2 6.83 -19.62 -4.09
C PRO A 2 5.75 -20.53 -3.48
N THR A 3 6.15 -21.40 -2.55
CA THR A 3 5.22 -22.28 -1.83
C THR A 3 4.38 -21.50 -0.82
N GLU A 4 3.21 -22.01 -0.42
CA GLU A 4 2.39 -21.41 0.66
C GLU A 4 3.22 -21.17 1.93
N ARG A 5 4.08 -22.13 2.31
CA ARG A 5 4.99 -21.99 3.45
C ARG A 5 5.89 -20.76 3.32
N LYS A 6 6.48 -20.53 2.16
CA LYS A 6 7.33 -19.36 1.91
C LYS A 6 6.56 -18.06 2.07
N HIS A 7 5.32 -17.97 1.54
CA HIS A 7 4.48 -16.78 1.71
C HIS A 7 4.09 -16.53 3.17
N ARG A 8 3.83 -17.58 3.96
CA ARG A 8 3.60 -17.45 5.40
C ARG A 8 4.80 -16.85 6.12
N GLU A 9 6.01 -17.33 5.81
CA GLU A 9 7.28 -16.81 6.34
C GLU A 9 7.52 -15.36 5.91
N GLU A 10 7.23 -15.00 4.66
CA GLU A 10 7.31 -13.64 4.13
C GLU A 10 6.34 -12.68 4.84
N ILE A 11 5.07 -13.06 5.05
CA ILE A 11 4.09 -12.24 5.78
C ILE A 11 4.58 -11.97 7.22
N VAL A 12 5.12 -12.97 7.90
CA VAL A 12 5.69 -12.81 9.25
C VAL A 12 6.88 -11.86 9.23
N ARG A 13 7.79 -12.02 8.26
CA ARG A 13 8.96 -11.15 8.10
C ARG A 13 8.56 -9.69 7.87
N TYR A 14 7.71 -9.42 6.89
CA TYR A 14 7.31 -8.05 6.57
C TYR A 14 6.40 -7.44 7.64
N GLY A 15 5.57 -8.24 8.30
CA GLY A 15 4.79 -7.79 9.45
C GLY A 15 5.69 -7.33 10.61
N ARG A 16 6.78 -8.08 10.89
CA ARG A 16 7.80 -7.68 11.87
C ARG A 16 8.50 -6.40 11.46
N MET A 17 8.91 -6.27 10.20
CA MET A 17 9.54 -5.05 9.69
C MET A 17 8.63 -3.82 9.81
N LEU A 18 7.33 -3.94 9.52
CA LEU A 18 6.35 -2.86 9.74
C LEU A 18 6.28 -2.46 11.23
N HIS A 19 6.30 -3.44 12.14
CA HIS A 19 6.26 -3.20 13.57
C HIS A 19 7.55 -2.52 14.07
N GLU A 20 8.71 -3.02 13.66
CA GLU A 20 10.02 -2.47 14.03
C GLU A 20 10.23 -1.04 13.55
N ARG A 21 9.65 -0.69 12.39
CA ARG A 21 9.65 0.69 11.87
C ARG A 21 8.59 1.60 12.50
N GLY A 22 7.73 1.07 13.36
CA GLY A 22 6.62 1.83 13.95
C GLY A 22 5.51 2.18 12.95
N PHE A 23 5.39 1.42 11.85
CA PHE A 23 4.31 1.61 10.87
C PHE A 23 3.01 0.94 11.30
N VAL A 24 3.06 0.06 12.27
CA VAL A 24 1.90 -0.55 12.93
C VAL A 24 2.11 -0.56 14.44
N ALA A 25 1.07 -0.26 15.19
CA ALA A 25 1.05 -0.32 16.63
C ALA A 25 0.07 -1.40 17.09
N ALA A 26 0.30 -1.98 18.27
CA ALA A 26 -0.58 -2.98 18.86
C ALA A 26 -1.05 -4.04 17.84
N MET A 27 -2.31 -4.01 17.42
CA MET A 27 -2.93 -4.98 16.51
C MET A 27 -3.21 -4.42 15.11
N ASP A 28 -2.78 -3.18 14.84
CA ASP A 28 -3.05 -2.45 13.61
C ASP A 28 -2.47 -3.12 12.37
N GLY A 29 -3.03 -2.75 11.21
CA GLY A 29 -2.56 -3.16 9.91
C GLY A 29 -2.82 -4.62 9.57
N ASN A 30 -2.67 -4.95 8.30
CA ASN A 30 -2.82 -6.31 7.78
C ASN A 30 -2.08 -6.47 6.45
N LEU A 31 -1.69 -7.71 6.17
CA LEU A 31 -0.97 -8.10 4.96
C LEU A 31 -1.69 -9.29 4.33
N SER A 32 -1.68 -9.34 2.99
CA SER A 32 -2.16 -10.52 2.27
C SER A 32 -1.35 -10.83 1.02
N VAL A 33 -1.42 -12.08 0.59
CA VAL A 33 -0.82 -12.59 -0.64
C VAL A 33 -1.83 -13.48 -1.35
N LEU A 34 -2.01 -13.28 -2.65
CA LEU A 34 -2.86 -14.11 -3.50
C LEU A 34 -2.12 -15.42 -3.84
N LEU A 35 -2.65 -16.55 -3.37
CA LEU A 35 -2.14 -17.89 -3.65
C LEU A 35 -2.84 -18.45 -4.89
N GLY A 36 -2.06 -18.72 -5.95
CA GLY A 36 -2.69 -19.15 -7.21
C GLY A 36 -3.62 -18.09 -7.76
N GLU A 37 -4.86 -18.46 -8.10
CA GLU A 37 -5.85 -17.56 -8.72
C GLU A 37 -7.09 -17.35 -7.84
N ASP A 38 -7.29 -18.15 -6.80
CA ASP A 38 -8.56 -18.29 -6.10
C ASP A 38 -8.48 -18.22 -4.55
N ARG A 39 -7.29 -18.13 -3.97
CA ARG A 39 -7.09 -18.14 -2.52
C ARG A 39 -6.21 -17.01 -2.05
N ILE A 40 -6.56 -16.43 -0.93
CA ILE A 40 -5.81 -15.32 -0.32
C ILE A 40 -5.30 -15.77 1.04
N LEU A 41 -3.98 -15.74 1.22
CA LEU A 41 -3.32 -15.88 2.50
C LEU A 41 -3.28 -14.50 3.17
N VAL A 42 -3.80 -14.39 4.39
CA VAL A 42 -3.97 -13.09 5.05
C VAL A 42 -3.68 -13.19 6.54
N THR A 43 -3.24 -12.08 7.12
CA THR A 43 -3.05 -11.95 8.56
C THR A 43 -4.38 -12.03 9.30
N PRO A 44 -4.41 -12.63 10.52
CA PRO A 44 -5.60 -12.63 11.34
C PRO A 44 -5.87 -11.26 11.97
N THR A 45 -7.10 -11.03 12.40
CA THR A 45 -7.45 -9.91 13.28
C THR A 45 -6.89 -10.09 14.69
N CYS A 46 -6.80 -9.00 15.46
CA CYS A 46 -6.43 -8.98 16.88
C CYS A 46 -5.07 -9.66 17.18
N LEU A 47 -4.08 -9.50 16.30
CA LEU A 47 -2.72 -10.02 16.52
C LEU A 47 -1.67 -8.97 16.11
N SER A 48 -0.70 -8.73 17.00
CA SER A 48 0.42 -7.84 16.70
C SER A 48 1.26 -8.38 15.56
N LYS A 49 1.57 -7.51 14.59
CA LYS A 49 2.39 -7.86 13.42
C LYS A 49 3.83 -8.20 13.82
N GLY A 50 4.29 -7.69 14.98
CA GLY A 50 5.61 -7.99 15.52
C GLY A 50 5.75 -9.39 16.14
N SER A 51 4.64 -10.06 16.48
CA SER A 51 4.64 -11.36 17.20
C SER A 51 3.93 -12.50 16.46
N MET A 52 3.65 -12.34 15.17
CA MET A 52 3.02 -13.38 14.36
C MET A 52 3.93 -14.59 14.14
N HIS A 53 3.28 -15.75 14.02
CA HIS A 53 3.91 -16.99 13.54
C HIS A 53 3.28 -17.44 12.21
N PRO A 54 4.01 -18.20 11.36
CA PRO A 54 3.47 -18.69 10.07
C PRO A 54 2.16 -19.46 10.20
N ALA A 55 1.93 -20.17 11.33
CA ALA A 55 0.72 -20.92 11.61
C ALA A 55 -0.51 -20.04 11.95
N ASP A 56 -0.30 -18.75 12.23
CA ASP A 56 -1.39 -17.82 12.56
C ASP A 56 -2.18 -17.37 11.32
N MET A 57 -1.57 -17.46 10.14
CA MET A 57 -2.19 -16.98 8.89
C MET A 57 -3.47 -17.76 8.55
N VAL A 58 -4.42 -17.04 7.99
CA VAL A 58 -5.71 -17.56 7.53
C VAL A 58 -5.73 -17.59 6.00
N ILE A 59 -6.37 -18.59 5.41
CA ILE A 59 -6.66 -18.64 3.99
C ILE A 59 -8.15 -18.41 3.79
N VAL A 60 -8.49 -17.49 2.89
CA VAL A 60 -9.86 -17.23 2.44
C VAL A 60 -9.97 -17.41 0.93
N ASP A 61 -11.19 -17.64 0.44
CA ASP A 61 -11.51 -17.56 -1.00
C ASP A 61 -11.71 -16.10 -1.45
N LEU A 62 -12.05 -15.91 -2.72
CA LEU A 62 -12.28 -14.57 -3.30
C LEU A 62 -13.57 -13.90 -2.83
N GLU A 63 -14.43 -14.61 -2.12
CA GLU A 63 -15.62 -14.10 -1.43
C GLU A 63 -15.33 -13.74 0.05
N GLY A 64 -14.08 -13.99 0.52
CA GLY A 64 -13.66 -13.72 1.89
C GLY A 64 -14.06 -14.79 2.90
N LYS A 65 -14.60 -15.93 2.44
CA LYS A 65 -14.95 -17.06 3.29
C LYS A 65 -13.69 -17.83 3.66
N ARG A 66 -13.56 -18.14 4.96
CA ARG A 66 -12.41 -18.90 5.47
C ARG A 66 -12.36 -20.32 4.90
N VAL A 67 -11.27 -20.63 4.22
CA VAL A 67 -10.95 -21.95 3.69
C VAL A 67 -10.11 -22.76 4.69
N SER A 68 -9.13 -22.10 5.34
CA SER A 68 -8.30 -22.74 6.36
C SER A 68 -7.72 -21.73 7.36
N GLY A 69 -7.16 -22.27 8.45
CA GLY A 69 -6.65 -21.47 9.57
C GLY A 69 -7.58 -21.49 10.78
N ARG A 70 -7.01 -21.27 11.99
CA ARG A 70 -7.75 -21.35 13.25
C ARG A 70 -8.25 -20.01 13.75
N ARG A 71 -7.63 -18.90 13.30
CA ARG A 71 -7.95 -17.54 13.74
C ARG A 71 -9.06 -16.93 12.90
N ASN A 72 -9.60 -15.82 13.35
CA ASN A 72 -10.51 -14.99 12.55
C ASN A 72 -9.71 -14.17 11.55
N VAL A 73 -10.24 -14.03 10.35
CA VAL A 73 -9.69 -13.20 9.29
C VAL A 73 -9.69 -11.72 9.71
N THR A 74 -8.78 -10.92 9.17
CA THR A 74 -8.80 -9.45 9.37
C THR A 74 -10.19 -8.87 9.07
N SER A 75 -10.63 -7.92 9.88
CA SER A 75 -11.90 -7.20 9.66
C SER A 75 -11.93 -6.42 8.35
N GLU A 76 -10.77 -6.10 7.79
CA GLU A 76 -10.62 -5.31 6.56
C GLU A 76 -10.43 -6.16 5.31
N ILE A 77 -10.80 -7.43 5.35
CA ILE A 77 -10.70 -8.33 4.19
C ILE A 77 -11.40 -7.78 2.95
N GLY A 78 -12.50 -7.03 3.11
CA GLY A 78 -13.23 -6.42 2.01
C GLY A 78 -12.39 -5.46 1.16
N MET A 79 -11.47 -4.72 1.76
CA MET A 79 -10.50 -3.87 1.06
C MET A 79 -9.56 -4.72 0.19
N HIS A 80 -9.01 -5.80 0.73
CA HIS A 80 -8.12 -6.71 -0.02
C HIS A 80 -8.84 -7.37 -1.19
N LEU A 81 -10.06 -7.85 -0.97
CA LEU A 81 -10.90 -8.48 -2.01
C LEU A 81 -11.19 -7.50 -3.16
N LEU A 82 -11.51 -6.24 -2.84
CA LEU A 82 -11.70 -5.19 -3.85
C LEU A 82 -10.44 -5.04 -4.71
N ILE A 83 -9.27 -4.88 -4.08
CA ILE A 83 -8.01 -4.64 -4.79
C ILE A 83 -7.68 -5.82 -5.71
N TYR A 84 -7.74 -7.07 -5.22
CA TYR A 84 -7.47 -8.25 -6.06
C TYR A 84 -8.44 -8.38 -7.23
N ARG A 85 -9.71 -8.05 -7.04
CA ARG A 85 -10.73 -8.09 -8.09
C ARG A 85 -10.51 -7.05 -9.18
N VAL A 86 -10.11 -5.84 -8.80
CA VAL A 86 -9.94 -4.70 -9.71
C VAL A 86 -8.59 -4.70 -10.41
N ARG A 87 -7.54 -5.25 -9.76
CA ARG A 87 -6.14 -5.24 -10.20
C ARG A 87 -5.61 -6.67 -10.34
N PRO A 88 -5.80 -7.32 -11.48
CA PRO A 88 -5.32 -8.70 -11.72
C PRO A 88 -3.79 -8.83 -11.73
N ASP A 89 -3.06 -7.73 -11.89
CA ASP A 89 -1.61 -7.64 -11.77
C ASP A 89 -1.12 -7.65 -10.31
N VAL A 90 -1.99 -7.38 -9.34
CA VAL A 90 -1.63 -7.35 -7.91
C VAL A 90 -1.65 -8.76 -7.33
N ARG A 91 -0.57 -9.10 -6.62
CA ARG A 91 -0.40 -10.39 -5.93
C ARG A 91 -0.23 -10.25 -4.42
N ALA A 92 0.03 -9.04 -3.92
CA ALA A 92 0.20 -8.78 -2.50
C ALA A 92 -0.24 -7.37 -2.10
N ILE A 93 -0.73 -7.24 -0.87
CA ILE A 93 -1.26 -6.01 -0.30
C ILE A 93 -0.69 -5.82 1.10
N VAL A 94 -0.31 -4.59 1.40
CA VAL A 94 0.13 -4.13 2.73
C VAL A 94 -0.73 -2.95 3.16
N HIS A 95 -1.40 -3.08 4.29
CA HIS A 95 -2.08 -1.98 4.97
C HIS A 95 -1.40 -1.72 6.31
N ALA A 96 -1.09 -0.46 6.59
CA ALA A 96 -0.42 0.00 7.78
C ALA A 96 -0.80 1.45 8.12
N HIS A 97 -0.39 1.90 9.31
CA HIS A 97 -0.64 3.25 9.81
C HIS A 97 0.70 4.00 10.05
N PRO A 98 1.56 4.18 9.02
CA PRO A 98 2.81 4.87 9.20
C PRO A 98 2.55 6.31 9.68
N PRO A 99 3.22 6.78 10.76
CA PRO A 99 2.75 7.94 11.53
C PRO A 99 2.64 9.22 10.71
N THR A 100 3.63 9.52 9.86
CA THR A 100 3.62 10.78 9.11
C THR A 100 2.59 10.77 7.99
N ALA A 101 2.53 9.68 7.20
CA ALA A 101 1.55 9.55 6.14
C ALA A 101 0.11 9.49 6.69
N THR A 102 -0.08 8.80 7.82
CA THR A 102 -1.38 8.79 8.53
C THR A 102 -1.73 10.17 9.07
N GLY A 103 -0.73 10.95 9.52
CA GLY A 103 -0.91 12.35 9.90
C GLY A 103 -1.45 13.20 8.75
N PHE A 104 -0.86 13.08 7.55
CA PHE A 104 -1.40 13.73 6.34
C PHE A 104 -2.84 13.29 6.04
N ALA A 105 -3.12 12.00 6.11
CA ALA A 105 -4.47 11.46 5.90
C ALA A 105 -5.49 12.00 6.92
N ALA A 106 -5.09 12.12 8.18
CA ALA A 106 -5.92 12.69 9.26
C ALA A 106 -6.11 14.22 9.13
N ALA A 107 -5.13 14.90 8.53
CA ALA A 107 -5.23 16.33 8.21
C ALA A 107 -6.05 16.60 6.93
N GLY A 108 -6.55 15.57 6.24
CA GLY A 108 -7.28 15.73 4.97
C GLY A 108 -6.39 16.11 3.79
N MET A 109 -5.09 15.79 3.85
CA MET A 109 -4.09 16.19 2.85
C MET A 109 -3.58 14.99 2.06
N ALA A 110 -3.72 15.01 0.75
CA ALA A 110 -3.10 14.06 -0.16
C ALA A 110 -1.59 14.38 -0.34
N LEU A 111 -0.81 13.41 -0.80
CA LEU A 111 0.60 13.56 -1.14
C LEU A 111 0.77 13.58 -2.66
N THR A 112 0.35 14.66 -3.30
CA THR A 112 0.27 14.79 -4.77
C THR A 112 1.36 15.65 -5.38
N GLU A 113 2.02 16.50 -4.60
CA GLU A 113 3.06 17.39 -5.13
C GLU A 113 4.30 16.60 -5.57
N PRO A 114 4.82 16.82 -6.78
CA PRO A 114 5.99 16.12 -7.30
C PRO A 114 7.29 16.68 -6.71
N LEU A 115 7.58 16.37 -5.45
CA LEU A 115 8.73 16.91 -4.71
C LEU A 115 9.97 16.03 -4.79
N VAL A 116 9.83 14.73 -5.05
CA VAL A 116 10.90 13.74 -4.95
C VAL A 116 10.92 12.86 -6.20
N CYS A 117 12.09 12.77 -6.85
CA CYS A 117 12.27 12.06 -8.11
C CYS A 117 11.84 10.59 -8.05
N GLU A 118 12.23 9.88 -6.98
CA GLU A 118 11.94 8.45 -6.78
C GLU A 118 10.44 8.21 -6.63
N VAL A 119 9.73 9.12 -5.97
CA VAL A 119 8.27 9.04 -5.81
C VAL A 119 7.59 9.27 -7.15
N VAL A 120 7.99 10.29 -7.90
CA VAL A 120 7.45 10.56 -9.25
C VAL A 120 7.63 9.36 -10.17
N MET A 121 8.80 8.73 -10.16
CA MET A 121 9.07 7.56 -11.00
C MET A 121 8.37 6.28 -10.52
N GLY A 122 8.23 6.09 -9.20
CA GLY A 122 7.73 4.84 -8.60
C GLY A 122 6.23 4.82 -8.37
N LEU A 123 5.68 5.88 -7.79
CA LEU A 123 4.28 5.98 -7.36
C LEU A 123 3.49 7.07 -8.11
N GLY A 124 4.18 8.10 -8.59
CA GLY A 124 3.56 9.30 -9.15
C GLY A 124 3.06 10.22 -8.05
N CYS A 125 1.81 10.12 -7.70
CA CYS A 125 1.22 10.78 -6.54
C CYS A 125 0.43 9.78 -5.69
N ILE A 126 0.17 10.14 -4.44
CA ILE A 126 -0.54 9.30 -3.48
C ILE A 126 -1.84 10.03 -3.12
N PRO A 127 -2.98 9.62 -3.69
CA PRO A 127 -4.28 10.25 -3.46
C PRO A 127 -4.78 9.97 -2.05
N LEU A 128 -5.72 10.79 -1.59
CA LEU A 128 -6.45 10.62 -0.34
C LEU A 128 -7.89 10.17 -0.66
N ALA A 129 -8.25 8.96 -0.26
CA ALA A 129 -9.63 8.50 -0.24
C ALA A 129 -10.37 9.12 0.95
N ARG A 130 -11.64 9.44 0.75
CA ARG A 130 -12.50 9.93 1.84
C ARG A 130 -12.64 8.89 2.95
N TYR A 131 -13.10 9.31 4.11
CA TYR A 131 -13.34 8.40 5.23
C TYR A 131 -14.34 7.30 4.86
N GLY A 132 -14.03 6.10 5.27
CA GLY A 132 -14.92 4.93 5.26
C GLY A 132 -14.64 4.13 6.53
N THR A 133 -15.70 3.66 7.19
CA THR A 133 -15.60 2.95 8.47
C THR A 133 -14.83 1.64 8.31
N PRO A 134 -13.69 1.44 9.01
CA PRO A 134 -12.92 0.20 8.95
C PRO A 134 -13.76 -1.03 9.27
N GLY A 135 -13.50 -2.14 8.56
CA GLY A 135 -14.24 -3.40 8.75
C GLY A 135 -15.65 -3.43 8.13
N THR A 136 -16.04 -2.40 7.40
CA THR A 136 -17.33 -2.35 6.67
C THR A 136 -17.11 -2.27 5.16
N SER A 137 -18.18 -2.45 4.38
CA SER A 137 -18.16 -2.26 2.92
C SER A 137 -17.89 -0.80 2.50
N GLU A 138 -18.14 0.15 3.39
CA GLU A 138 -17.92 1.57 3.14
C GLU A 138 -16.44 1.85 2.83
N LEU A 139 -15.51 1.27 3.60
CA LEU A 139 -14.08 1.43 3.35
C LEU A 139 -13.70 1.00 1.92
N ALA A 140 -14.13 -0.18 1.48
CA ALA A 140 -13.84 -0.66 0.14
C ALA A 140 -14.42 0.28 -0.95
N GLN A 141 -15.67 0.76 -0.78
CA GLN A 141 -16.30 1.70 -1.70
C GLN A 141 -15.56 3.01 -1.84
N THR A 142 -14.94 3.52 -0.76
CA THR A 142 -14.15 4.77 -0.84
C THR A 142 -12.86 4.61 -1.65
N LEU A 143 -12.32 3.40 -1.73
CA LEU A 143 -11.09 3.09 -2.46
C LEU A 143 -11.32 2.78 -3.95
N GLU A 144 -12.51 2.32 -4.30
CA GLU A 144 -12.85 1.87 -5.66
C GLU A 144 -12.47 2.86 -6.78
N PRO A 145 -12.65 4.19 -6.64
CA PRO A 145 -12.25 5.15 -7.68
C PRO A 145 -10.73 5.25 -7.89
N TYR A 146 -9.93 4.87 -6.91
CA TYR A 146 -8.48 5.05 -6.92
C TYR A 146 -7.72 3.78 -7.31
N VAL A 147 -8.19 2.61 -6.87
CA VAL A 147 -7.52 1.31 -7.06
C VAL A 147 -7.09 1.03 -8.50
N PRO A 148 -7.88 1.36 -9.55
CA PRO A 148 -7.45 1.09 -10.93
C PRO A 148 -6.18 1.83 -11.36
N ASN A 149 -5.84 2.94 -10.72
CA ASN A 149 -4.87 3.89 -11.22
C ASN A 149 -3.68 4.17 -10.30
N TYR A 150 -3.74 3.74 -9.05
CA TYR A 150 -2.71 4.04 -8.04
C TYR A 150 -2.30 2.77 -7.31
N ASP A 151 -1.03 2.70 -6.91
CA ASP A 151 -0.47 1.57 -6.16
C ASP A 151 -0.31 1.87 -4.66
N ALA A 152 -0.59 3.10 -4.26
CA ALA A 152 -0.61 3.57 -2.89
C ALA A 152 -1.74 4.58 -2.71
N ILE A 153 -2.52 4.44 -1.65
CA ILE A 153 -3.67 5.30 -1.34
C ILE A 153 -3.66 5.63 0.15
N LEU A 154 -3.75 6.91 0.48
CA LEU A 154 -4.07 7.38 1.83
C LEU A 154 -5.57 7.20 2.09
N MET A 155 -5.91 6.77 3.29
CA MET A 155 -7.30 6.63 3.75
C MET A 155 -7.55 7.64 4.87
N SER A 156 -8.48 8.56 4.67
CA SER A 156 -8.78 9.66 5.61
C SER A 156 -9.02 9.14 7.03
N ASN A 157 -8.30 9.72 8.01
CA ASN A 157 -8.38 9.37 9.43
C ASN A 157 -8.11 7.87 9.75
N HIS A 158 -7.37 7.16 8.89
CA HIS A 158 -7.15 5.73 9.05
C HIS A 158 -5.68 5.35 8.86
N GLY A 159 -5.17 5.38 7.64
CA GLY A 159 -3.83 4.91 7.32
C GLY A 159 -3.55 4.87 5.84
N VAL A 160 -2.74 3.89 5.43
CA VAL A 160 -2.25 3.73 4.05
C VAL A 160 -2.47 2.30 3.58
N VAL A 161 -2.85 2.11 2.34
CA VAL A 161 -2.79 0.81 1.65
C VAL A 161 -1.85 0.90 0.45
N THR A 162 -1.00 -0.11 0.29
CA THR A 162 -0.09 -0.28 -0.85
C THR A 162 -0.17 -1.70 -1.38
N TYR A 163 0.09 -1.89 -2.66
CA TYR A 163 0.01 -3.20 -3.28
C TYR A 163 0.95 -3.35 -4.47
N GLY A 164 1.20 -4.59 -4.87
CA GLY A 164 2.12 -4.93 -5.96
C GLY A 164 2.05 -6.40 -6.36
N ASP A 165 2.90 -6.76 -7.30
CA ASP A 165 3.07 -8.13 -7.82
C ASP A 165 3.80 -9.06 -6.83
N THR A 166 4.44 -8.51 -5.81
CA THR A 166 5.07 -9.23 -4.70
C THR A 166 4.82 -8.52 -3.38
N LEU A 167 4.92 -9.26 -2.26
CA LEU A 167 4.82 -8.68 -0.92
C LEU A 167 5.98 -7.72 -0.63
N GLU A 168 7.15 -7.99 -1.19
CA GLU A 168 8.31 -7.11 -1.12
C GLU A 168 8.02 -5.75 -1.78
N HIS A 169 7.50 -5.75 -3.00
CA HIS A 169 7.17 -4.50 -3.70
C HIS A 169 6.05 -3.72 -3.02
N ALA A 170 5.01 -4.39 -2.49
CA ALA A 170 3.97 -3.75 -1.71
C ALA A 170 4.54 -3.10 -0.44
N TYR A 171 5.45 -3.79 0.27
CA TYR A 171 6.13 -3.26 1.47
C TYR A 171 7.05 -2.08 1.13
N MET A 172 7.87 -2.18 0.07
CA MET A 172 8.76 -1.07 -0.34
C MET A 172 7.98 0.19 -0.69
N LYS A 173 6.80 0.06 -1.32
CA LYS A 173 5.90 1.19 -1.57
C LYS A 173 5.41 1.82 -0.27
N MET A 174 5.12 1.03 0.77
CA MET A 174 4.74 1.54 2.09
C MET A 174 5.88 2.36 2.72
N GLU A 175 7.12 1.86 2.64
CA GLU A 175 8.30 2.63 3.09
C GLU A 175 8.46 3.95 2.31
N THR A 176 8.28 3.89 0.98
CA THR A 176 8.36 5.08 0.11
C THR A 176 7.30 6.11 0.49
N VAL A 177 6.05 5.69 0.77
CA VAL A 177 4.96 6.58 1.19
C VAL A 177 5.30 7.31 2.48
N GLU A 178 5.75 6.59 3.51
CA GLU A 178 6.10 7.20 4.79
C GLU A 178 7.31 8.13 4.65
N HIS A 179 8.36 7.70 3.95
CA HIS A 179 9.54 8.53 3.71
C HIS A 179 9.19 9.82 2.97
N PHE A 180 8.34 9.73 1.96
CA PHE A 180 7.85 10.90 1.22
C PHE A 180 7.00 11.82 2.12
N ALA A 181 6.13 11.26 2.93
CA ALA A 181 5.34 12.04 3.87
C ALA A 181 6.22 12.81 4.86
N GLN A 182 7.31 12.22 5.37
CA GLN A 182 8.28 12.91 6.22
C GLN A 182 8.96 14.06 5.49
N ILE A 183 9.38 13.86 4.24
CA ILE A 183 9.98 14.93 3.42
C ILE A 183 8.96 16.05 3.18
N ALA A 184 7.71 15.71 2.82
CA ALA A 184 6.64 16.67 2.60
C ALA A 184 6.36 17.49 3.88
N LEU A 185 6.31 16.84 5.05
CA LEU A 185 6.15 17.51 6.34
C LEU A 185 7.27 18.52 6.60
N VAL A 186 8.52 18.14 6.34
CA VAL A 186 9.67 19.08 6.49
C VAL A 186 9.49 20.29 5.59
N THR A 187 9.06 20.11 4.33
CA THR A 187 8.84 21.25 3.42
C THR A 187 7.68 22.15 3.87
N HIS A 188 6.63 21.59 4.46
CA HIS A 188 5.55 22.36 5.09
C HIS A 188 6.05 23.19 6.28
N LEU A 189 6.86 22.58 7.16
CA LEU A 189 7.45 23.27 8.32
C LEU A 189 8.41 24.39 7.90
N LEU A 190 9.14 24.22 6.80
CA LEU A 190 10.00 25.26 6.22
C LEU A 190 9.20 26.37 5.53
N GLY A 191 7.88 26.20 5.37
CA GLY A 191 6.98 27.15 4.70
C GLY A 191 7.24 27.31 3.20
N ARG A 192 7.97 26.36 2.58
CA ARG A 192 8.33 26.44 1.15
C ARG A 192 8.40 25.04 0.53
N GLN A 193 7.69 24.87 -0.59
CA GLN A 193 7.80 23.71 -1.47
C GLN A 193 8.26 24.17 -2.86
N GLN A 194 9.08 23.36 -3.49
CA GLN A 194 9.54 23.59 -4.86
C GLN A 194 9.26 22.35 -5.70
N PRO A 195 8.03 22.16 -6.21
CA PRO A 195 7.66 21.03 -7.05
C PRO A 195 8.46 21.01 -8.34
N LEU A 196 8.73 19.80 -8.84
CA LEU A 196 9.31 19.60 -10.16
C LEU A 196 8.37 20.16 -11.25
N LYS A 197 8.96 20.69 -12.30
CA LYS A 197 8.23 21.21 -13.45
C LYS A 197 7.85 20.07 -14.40
N ASP A 198 6.85 20.26 -15.25
CA ASP A 198 6.34 19.25 -16.16
C ASP A 198 7.44 18.63 -17.04
N PHE A 199 8.35 19.46 -17.60
CA PHE A 199 9.47 18.96 -18.41
C PHE A 199 10.50 18.13 -17.61
N GLU A 200 10.63 18.36 -16.30
CA GLU A 200 11.48 17.57 -15.41
C GLU A 200 10.81 16.23 -15.11
N ILE A 201 9.49 16.24 -14.89
CA ILE A 201 8.69 15.02 -14.72
C ILE A 201 8.75 14.14 -15.96
N GLU A 202 8.59 14.71 -17.17
CA GLU A 202 8.71 13.97 -18.43
C GLU A 202 10.07 13.29 -18.55
N LYS A 203 11.16 14.00 -18.24
CA LYS A 203 12.51 13.42 -18.23
C LYS A 203 12.65 12.26 -17.24
N LEU A 204 12.07 12.38 -16.06
CA LEU A 204 12.07 11.31 -15.05
C LEU A 204 11.31 10.07 -15.54
N LEU A 205 10.14 10.25 -16.14
CA LEU A 205 9.35 9.15 -16.68
C LEU A 205 10.07 8.43 -17.84
N LEU A 206 10.80 9.17 -18.70
CA LEU A 206 11.66 8.58 -19.72
C LEU A 206 12.85 7.81 -19.13
N ALA A 207 13.41 8.29 -18.01
CA ALA A 207 14.53 7.63 -17.33
C ALA A 207 14.11 6.44 -16.46
N ARG A 208 12.80 6.23 -16.23
CA ARG A 208 12.23 5.24 -15.29
C ARG A 208 12.75 3.81 -15.53
N SER A 209 12.78 3.38 -16.78
CA SER A 209 13.27 2.04 -17.15
C SER A 209 14.75 1.84 -16.85
N LYS A 210 15.55 2.91 -16.97
CA LYS A 210 16.97 2.89 -16.60
C LYS A 210 17.16 2.82 -15.09
N TYR A 211 16.32 3.51 -14.32
CA TYR A 211 16.41 3.59 -12.86
C TYR A 211 15.98 2.28 -12.18
N PHE A 212 14.80 1.75 -12.53
CA PHE A 212 14.26 0.52 -11.93
C PHE A 212 14.66 -0.77 -12.68
N GLY A 213 15.33 -0.63 -13.85
CA GLY A 213 15.52 -1.73 -14.79
C GLY A 213 14.28 -1.95 -15.66
N ALA A 214 14.48 -2.32 -16.92
CA ALA A 214 13.40 -2.41 -17.91
C ALA A 214 12.26 -3.37 -17.50
N LYS A 215 12.59 -4.52 -16.87
CA LYS A 215 11.60 -5.51 -16.46
C LYS A 215 10.68 -4.99 -15.36
N LEU A 216 11.24 -4.38 -14.30
CA LEU A 216 10.46 -3.85 -13.18
C LEU A 216 9.65 -2.63 -13.63
N ALA A 217 10.27 -1.71 -14.37
CA ALA A 217 9.57 -0.54 -14.90
C ALA A 217 8.37 -0.90 -15.80
N ALA A 218 8.47 -1.98 -16.59
CA ALA A 218 7.38 -2.45 -17.43
C ALA A 218 6.23 -3.10 -16.65
N SER A 219 6.50 -3.69 -15.46
CA SER A 219 5.48 -4.29 -14.60
C SER A 219 4.77 -3.29 -13.69
N MET A 220 5.33 -2.10 -13.52
CA MET A 220 4.72 -1.04 -12.69
C MET A 220 3.77 -0.18 -13.54
N PRO A 221 2.57 0.17 -13.05
CA PRO A 221 1.71 1.11 -13.76
C PRO A 221 2.42 2.45 -13.97
N MET A 222 2.05 3.16 -15.05
CA MET A 222 2.58 4.50 -15.29
C MET A 222 2.13 5.44 -14.18
N PRO A 223 3.08 6.12 -13.49
CA PRO A 223 2.73 7.00 -12.39
C PRO A 223 1.83 8.14 -12.87
N ARG A 224 0.72 8.36 -12.18
CA ARG A 224 -0.09 9.56 -12.40
C ARG A 224 0.51 10.71 -11.61
N VAL A 225 0.91 11.74 -12.34
CA VAL A 225 1.32 13.02 -11.74
C VAL A 225 0.18 14.01 -11.99
N PRO A 226 -0.24 14.80 -11.01
CA PRO A 226 -1.31 15.77 -11.21
C PRO A 226 -0.94 16.73 -12.33
N GLN A 227 -1.79 16.83 -13.35
CA GLN A 227 -1.72 17.98 -14.25
C GLN A 227 -2.26 19.18 -13.45
N LYS A 228 -1.50 20.26 -13.38
CA LYS A 228 -2.03 21.49 -12.83
C LYS A 228 -3.24 21.87 -13.68
N VAL A 229 -4.40 21.88 -13.04
CA VAL A 229 -5.57 22.53 -13.63
C VAL A 229 -5.19 24.00 -13.72
N SER A 230 -4.98 24.47 -14.95
CA SER A 230 -4.69 25.86 -15.31
C SER A 230 -5.86 26.79 -14.93
#